data_5f4dac17159db3be6e95be34078371a1
#
_entry.id   5f4dac17159db3be6e95be34078371a1
#
_cell.length_a   1.000
_cell.length_b   1.000
_cell.length_c   1.000
_cell.angle_alpha   90.00
_cell.angle_beta   90.00
_cell.angle_gamma   90.00
#
_symmetry.space_group_name_H-M   'P 1'
#
loop_
_entity.id
_entity.type
_entity.pdbx_description
1 polymer ?
#
loop_
_entity_poly.entity_id
_entity_poly.type
_entity_poly.pdbx_seq_one_letter_code
_entity_poly.pdbx_strand_id
1 'polypeptide(L)'
;MKIEKLPSGSYRIRKNYKGKTYTVIFDHKPTQKEAMQAMAAKLDKVKENHKSMTFQVAAEAYIESKRNILSPTTIRGYNAAIKSISDKLNHQNVYDITVLDVQAEINRMAKERSPKTVRNYHGFISAVLGTFCPNLKISTTLPQKIKNEPYIPSDEDVKQILEYAKGTEYEIPLALACYGLRRSEICALKPGDIAGNTVRINKAKVLNENREWVEKSTKTTASTREVVIPARIADMIQKRGYVYKGHPNSITRYLEATEDALGIPHFPMHKLRHYFASKMSAMNIPEANIMKMGGWETDYVMKNVYRHAMEDKDKQEQKVAAERLEHVIFSKNQ
;
A
#
# COMPACT_ATOMS: atom_id res chain seq x y z
N MET A 1 -27.07 42.12 -8.04
CA MET A 1 -27.12 40.70 -8.40
C MET A 1 -27.95 40.57 -9.66
N LYS A 2 -27.56 39.75 -10.67
CA LYS A 2 -28.33 39.63 -11.93
C LYS A 2 -29.56 38.73 -11.67
N ILE A 3 -30.75 39.25 -11.99
CA ILE A 3 -32.02 38.53 -11.91
C ILE A 3 -32.34 38.06 -13.33
N GLU A 4 -32.45 36.77 -13.56
CA GLU A 4 -32.77 36.18 -14.88
C GLU A 4 -34.21 35.65 -14.87
N LYS A 5 -35.00 35.98 -15.91
CA LYS A 5 -36.32 35.37 -16.14
C LYS A 5 -36.14 34.03 -16.86
N LEU A 6 -36.70 32.97 -16.34
CA LEU A 6 -36.69 31.64 -16.96
C LEU A 6 -37.86 31.48 -17.94
N PRO A 7 -37.77 30.55 -18.91
CA PRO A 7 -38.88 30.25 -19.83
C PRO A 7 -40.16 29.81 -19.13
N SER A 8 -40.04 29.23 -17.90
CA SER A 8 -41.16 28.86 -17.05
C SER A 8 -41.93 30.03 -16.41
N GLY A 9 -41.48 31.28 -16.65
CA GLY A 9 -42.04 32.45 -15.97
C GLY A 9 -41.43 32.80 -14.64
N SER A 10 -40.68 31.88 -14.02
CA SER A 10 -39.99 32.08 -12.74
C SER A 10 -38.74 32.96 -12.92
N TYR A 11 -38.23 33.47 -11.81
CA TYR A 11 -37.00 34.26 -11.78
C TYR A 11 -35.91 33.58 -11.04
N ARG A 12 -34.67 33.64 -11.53
CA ARG A 12 -33.49 33.00 -10.99
C ARG A 12 -32.42 34.01 -10.65
N ILE A 13 -31.79 33.82 -9.49
CA ILE A 13 -30.53 34.50 -9.15
C ILE A 13 -29.46 33.46 -8.88
N ARG A 14 -28.21 33.78 -9.21
CA ARG A 14 -27.05 32.93 -8.94
C ARG A 14 -25.94 33.69 -8.26
N LYS A 15 -25.24 33.04 -7.38
CA LYS A 15 -24.03 33.57 -6.77
C LYS A 15 -22.99 32.45 -6.65
N ASN A 16 -21.76 32.72 -7.05
CA ASN A 16 -20.65 31.84 -6.80
C ASN A 16 -20.11 32.11 -5.39
N TYR A 17 -19.98 31.06 -4.58
CA TYR A 17 -19.39 31.11 -3.24
C TYR A 17 -18.50 29.88 -3.04
N LYS A 18 -17.22 30.08 -2.70
CA LYS A 18 -16.21 29.02 -2.54
C LYS A 18 -16.20 28.00 -3.70
N GLY A 19 -16.25 28.50 -4.96
CA GLY A 19 -16.19 27.67 -6.17
C GLY A 19 -17.48 26.93 -6.56
N LYS A 20 -18.56 27.03 -5.75
CA LYS A 20 -19.87 26.47 -6.05
C LYS A 20 -20.87 27.57 -6.41
N THR A 21 -21.70 27.29 -7.44
CA THR A 21 -22.79 28.20 -7.83
C THR A 21 -24.06 27.86 -7.06
N TYR A 22 -24.54 28.80 -6.26
CA TYR A 22 -25.80 28.69 -5.53
C TYR A 22 -26.90 29.43 -6.30
N THR A 23 -28.06 28.79 -6.41
CA THR A 23 -29.19 29.28 -7.20
C THR A 23 -30.42 29.40 -6.29
N VAL A 24 -31.12 30.52 -6.36
CA VAL A 24 -32.45 30.69 -5.75
C VAL A 24 -33.44 31.00 -6.88
N ILE A 25 -34.62 30.41 -6.80
CA ILE A 25 -35.71 30.57 -7.77
C ILE A 25 -36.88 31.25 -7.07
N PHE A 26 -37.54 32.16 -7.71
CA PHE A 26 -38.69 32.89 -7.26
C PHE A 26 -39.83 32.73 -8.26
N ASP A 27 -41.07 32.61 -7.78
CA ASP A 27 -42.25 32.51 -8.64
C ASP A 27 -42.71 33.89 -9.17
N HIS A 28 -42.19 34.97 -8.61
CA HIS A 28 -42.45 36.36 -8.99
C HIS A 28 -41.11 37.08 -9.23
N LYS A 29 -41.16 38.25 -9.85
CA LYS A 29 -39.96 39.09 -10.06
C LYS A 29 -39.55 39.68 -8.70
N PRO A 30 -38.44 39.18 -8.10
CA PRO A 30 -37.98 39.68 -6.82
C PRO A 30 -37.40 41.07 -6.92
N THR A 31 -37.53 41.86 -5.88
CA THR A 31 -36.76 43.10 -5.72
C THR A 31 -35.26 42.75 -5.47
N GLN A 32 -34.38 43.71 -5.69
CA GLN A 32 -32.94 43.51 -5.40
C GLN A 32 -32.72 43.16 -3.92
N LYS A 33 -33.51 43.71 -2.98
CA LYS A 33 -33.44 43.47 -1.55
C LYS A 33 -33.86 42.05 -1.23
N GLU A 34 -34.97 41.57 -1.76
CA GLU A 34 -35.47 40.19 -1.58
C GLU A 34 -34.46 39.16 -2.15
N ALA A 35 -33.93 39.44 -3.35
CA ALA A 35 -32.95 38.60 -3.99
C ALA A 35 -31.64 38.46 -3.11
N MET A 36 -31.20 39.59 -2.53
CA MET A 36 -30.03 39.59 -1.64
C MET A 36 -30.31 38.85 -0.35
N GLN A 37 -31.46 39.06 0.27
CA GLN A 37 -31.87 38.42 1.53
C GLN A 37 -32.02 36.90 1.34
N ALA A 38 -32.68 36.45 0.30
CA ALA A 38 -32.88 35.02 0.01
C ALA A 38 -31.56 34.31 -0.28
N MET A 39 -30.67 34.99 -1.00
CA MET A 39 -29.31 34.44 -1.27
C MET A 39 -28.47 34.43 0.00
N ALA A 40 -28.54 35.46 0.84
CA ALA A 40 -27.84 35.51 2.12
C ALA A 40 -28.32 34.40 3.03
N ALA A 41 -29.63 34.22 3.20
CA ALA A 41 -30.22 33.15 4.02
C ALA A 41 -29.81 31.75 3.50
N LYS A 42 -29.77 31.55 2.18
CA LYS A 42 -29.30 30.30 1.60
C LYS A 42 -27.82 30.06 1.88
N LEU A 43 -26.98 31.08 1.76
CA LEU A 43 -25.56 30.99 2.04
C LEU A 43 -25.28 30.83 3.54
N ASP A 44 -26.07 31.42 4.42
CA ASP A 44 -25.92 31.28 5.86
C ASP A 44 -26.29 29.88 6.32
N LYS A 45 -27.37 29.27 5.79
CA LYS A 45 -27.66 27.83 5.99
C LYS A 45 -26.53 26.93 5.52
N VAL A 46 -25.88 27.28 4.41
CA VAL A 46 -24.70 26.55 3.90
C VAL A 46 -23.52 26.74 4.85
N LYS A 47 -23.29 27.95 5.36
CA LYS A 47 -22.24 28.23 6.36
C LYS A 47 -22.50 27.50 7.70
N GLU A 48 -23.76 27.44 8.15
CA GLU A 48 -24.12 26.72 9.38
C GLU A 48 -23.91 25.21 9.24
N ASN A 49 -24.31 24.61 8.12
CA ASN A 49 -24.04 23.20 7.83
C ASN A 49 -22.52 22.90 7.68
N HIS A 50 -21.72 23.88 7.26
CA HIS A 50 -20.26 23.74 7.18
C HIS A 50 -19.57 24.07 8.52
N LYS A 51 -20.21 24.77 9.45
CA LYS A 51 -19.60 25.19 10.74
C LYS A 51 -19.31 24.04 11.69
N SER A 52 -19.89 22.88 11.49
CA SER A 52 -19.80 21.77 12.45
C SER A 52 -18.91 20.60 12.03
N MET A 53 -18.42 20.55 10.78
CA MET A 53 -17.61 19.42 10.31
C MET A 53 -16.13 19.69 10.49
N THR A 54 -15.52 19.09 11.50
CA THR A 54 -14.08 19.11 11.68
C THR A 54 -13.38 18.16 10.70
N PHE A 55 -12.08 18.31 10.51
CA PHE A 55 -11.29 17.38 9.69
C PHE A 55 -11.42 15.95 10.21
N GLN A 56 -11.39 15.75 11.53
CA GLN A 56 -11.54 14.42 12.12
C GLN A 56 -12.87 13.78 11.73
N VAL A 57 -13.99 14.48 11.86
CA VAL A 57 -15.33 13.99 11.49
C VAL A 57 -15.39 13.67 9.98
N ALA A 58 -14.80 14.52 9.14
CA ALA A 58 -14.70 14.28 7.70
C ALA A 58 -13.85 13.04 7.38
N ALA A 59 -12.74 12.85 8.11
CA ALA A 59 -11.86 11.70 7.94
C ALA A 59 -12.54 10.38 8.37
N GLU A 60 -13.28 10.39 9.47
CA GLU A 60 -14.07 9.24 9.93
C GLU A 60 -15.18 8.90 8.92
N ALA A 61 -15.91 9.91 8.43
CA ALA A 61 -16.92 9.73 7.39
C ALA A 61 -16.33 9.21 6.07
N TYR A 62 -15.14 9.67 5.69
CA TYR A 62 -14.41 9.14 4.53
C TYR A 62 -14.10 7.65 4.70
N ILE A 63 -13.61 7.23 5.85
CA ILE A 63 -13.31 5.83 6.14
C ILE A 63 -14.59 5.00 6.07
N GLU A 64 -15.66 5.46 6.71
CA GLU A 64 -16.94 4.74 6.76
C GLU A 64 -17.54 4.58 5.36
N SER A 65 -17.52 5.61 4.53
CA SER A 65 -18.02 5.55 3.15
C SER A 65 -17.33 4.48 2.28
N LYS A 66 -16.15 4.02 2.68
CA LYS A 66 -15.34 3.03 1.96
C LYS A 66 -15.09 1.75 2.76
N ARG A 67 -15.72 1.57 3.89
CA ARG A 67 -15.49 0.47 4.83
C ARG A 67 -15.55 -0.91 4.17
N ASN A 68 -16.52 -1.14 3.30
CA ASN A 68 -16.72 -2.42 2.63
C ASN A 68 -15.76 -2.66 1.44
N ILE A 69 -15.06 -1.61 0.99
CA ILE A 69 -14.15 -1.68 -0.17
C ILE A 69 -12.69 -1.75 0.30
N LEU A 70 -12.36 -1.01 1.35
CA LEU A 70 -10.99 -0.93 1.86
C LEU A 70 -10.58 -2.21 2.59
N SER A 71 -9.28 -2.49 2.61
CA SER A 71 -8.77 -3.59 3.41
C SER A 71 -8.78 -3.24 4.90
N PRO A 72 -8.99 -4.22 5.80
CA PRO A 72 -8.90 -4.00 7.24
C PRO A 72 -7.59 -3.30 7.67
N THR A 73 -6.48 -3.69 7.06
CA THR A 73 -5.18 -3.05 7.30
C THR A 73 -5.14 -1.58 6.85
N THR A 74 -5.83 -1.24 5.75
CA THR A 74 -5.93 0.16 5.27
C THR A 74 -6.74 1.00 6.24
N ILE A 75 -7.90 0.49 6.69
CA ILE A 75 -8.75 1.14 7.69
C ILE A 75 -7.96 1.38 8.98
N ARG A 76 -7.26 0.36 9.48
CA ARG A 76 -6.37 0.48 10.64
C ARG A 76 -5.31 1.56 10.44
N GLY A 77 -4.70 1.61 9.25
CA GLY A 77 -3.69 2.63 8.90
C GLY A 77 -4.28 4.04 8.90
N TYR A 78 -5.49 4.23 8.40
CA TYR A 78 -6.17 5.52 8.41
C TYR A 78 -6.58 5.95 9.83
N ASN A 79 -7.09 5.03 10.64
CA ASN A 79 -7.37 5.31 12.05
C ASN A 79 -6.10 5.70 12.83
N ALA A 80 -4.96 5.07 12.53
CA ALA A 80 -3.68 5.47 13.10
C ALA A 80 -3.22 6.85 12.59
N ALA A 81 -3.51 7.19 11.34
CA ALA A 81 -3.22 8.50 10.78
C ALA A 81 -4.01 9.60 11.48
N ILE A 82 -5.32 9.43 11.70
CA ILE A 82 -6.17 10.38 12.44
C ILE A 82 -5.57 10.67 13.83
N LYS A 83 -5.16 9.62 14.55
CA LYS A 83 -4.54 9.75 15.89
C LYS A 83 -3.18 10.45 15.88
N SER A 84 -2.47 10.46 14.76
CA SER A 84 -1.16 11.08 14.60
C SER A 84 -1.21 12.49 14.05
N ILE A 85 -2.32 12.88 13.44
CA ILE A 85 -2.58 14.25 12.98
C ILE A 85 -2.75 15.15 14.21
N SER A 86 -2.22 16.38 14.14
CA SER A 86 -2.32 17.33 15.24
C SER A 86 -3.76 17.68 15.60
N ASP A 87 -3.99 17.96 16.88
CA ASP A 87 -5.29 18.43 17.34
C ASP A 87 -5.73 19.70 16.62
N LYS A 88 -4.76 20.57 16.30
CA LYS A 88 -5.03 21.78 15.52
C LYS A 88 -5.71 21.47 14.19
N LEU A 89 -5.17 20.51 13.40
CA LEU A 89 -5.75 20.15 12.12
C LEU A 89 -7.02 19.30 12.29
N ASN A 90 -7.04 18.37 13.25
CA ASN A 90 -8.20 17.51 13.52
C ASN A 90 -9.45 18.30 13.90
N HIS A 91 -9.32 19.37 14.71
CA HIS A 91 -10.44 20.20 15.14
C HIS A 91 -10.73 21.38 14.21
N GLN A 92 -9.89 21.63 13.20
CA GLN A 92 -10.13 22.68 12.21
C GLN A 92 -11.32 22.29 11.32
N ASN A 93 -12.17 23.28 10.98
CA ASN A 93 -13.25 23.07 10.02
C ASN A 93 -12.68 22.64 8.66
N VAL A 94 -13.12 21.47 8.15
CA VAL A 94 -12.58 20.85 6.91
C VAL A 94 -12.66 21.79 5.70
N TYR A 95 -13.67 22.66 5.65
CA TYR A 95 -13.87 23.60 4.55
C TYR A 95 -12.99 24.87 4.62
N ASP A 96 -12.38 25.10 5.77
CA ASP A 96 -11.50 26.25 6.01
C ASP A 96 -10.02 25.87 6.00
N ILE A 97 -9.71 24.57 5.81
CA ILE A 97 -8.33 24.09 5.68
C ILE A 97 -7.72 24.63 4.38
N THR A 98 -6.52 25.18 4.53
CA THR A 98 -5.72 25.71 3.43
C THR A 98 -4.54 24.77 3.10
N VAL A 99 -3.90 25.00 1.94
CA VAL A 99 -2.64 24.31 1.59
C VAL A 99 -1.54 24.58 2.63
N LEU A 100 -1.52 25.78 3.22
CA LEU A 100 -0.54 26.12 4.27
C LEU A 100 -0.76 25.32 5.56
N ASP A 101 -2.01 25.04 5.92
CA ASP A 101 -2.32 24.21 7.09
C ASP A 101 -1.82 22.77 6.85
N VAL A 102 -2.06 22.22 5.67
CA VAL A 102 -1.54 20.90 5.28
C VAL A 102 -0.01 20.89 5.28
N GLN A 103 0.65 21.93 4.72
CA GLN A 103 2.09 22.02 4.70
C GLN A 103 2.68 22.12 6.13
N ALA A 104 2.06 22.89 7.01
CA ALA A 104 2.47 22.99 8.41
C ALA A 104 2.40 21.64 9.11
N GLU A 105 1.33 20.88 8.89
CA GLU A 105 1.18 19.53 9.44
C GLU A 105 2.25 18.56 8.89
N ILE A 106 2.53 18.61 7.59
CA ILE A 106 3.60 17.82 6.96
C ILE A 106 4.96 18.16 7.56
N ASN A 107 5.26 19.45 7.77
CA ASN A 107 6.50 19.90 8.39
C ASN A 107 6.63 19.41 9.84
N ARG A 108 5.54 19.42 10.61
CA ARG A 108 5.51 18.85 11.97
C ARG A 108 5.82 17.36 11.95
N MET A 109 5.11 16.61 11.12
CA MET A 109 5.30 15.15 11.00
C MET A 109 6.71 14.78 10.54
N ALA A 110 7.31 15.58 9.65
CA ALA A 110 8.65 15.31 9.11
C ALA A 110 9.76 15.37 10.15
N LYS A 111 9.54 16.04 11.30
CA LYS A 111 10.50 16.07 12.41
C LYS A 111 10.57 14.75 13.19
N GLU A 112 9.46 13.98 13.20
CA GLU A 112 9.29 12.82 14.07
C GLU A 112 9.12 11.49 13.32
N ARG A 113 8.81 11.54 12.02
CA ARG A 113 8.42 10.37 11.24
C ARG A 113 9.27 10.20 9.99
N SER A 114 9.40 8.95 9.57
CA SER A 114 10.09 8.66 8.31
C SER A 114 9.39 9.29 7.11
N PRO A 115 10.15 9.65 6.05
CA PRO A 115 9.58 10.20 4.80
C PRO A 115 8.44 9.37 4.22
N LYS A 116 8.52 8.04 4.32
CA LYS A 116 7.47 7.12 3.86
C LYS A 116 6.19 7.27 4.68
N THR A 117 6.29 7.38 6.00
CA THR A 117 5.14 7.57 6.89
C THR A 117 4.47 8.91 6.63
N VAL A 118 5.25 9.99 6.50
CA VAL A 118 4.74 11.33 6.17
C VAL A 118 3.96 11.31 4.85
N ARG A 119 4.51 10.68 3.82
CA ARG A 119 3.85 10.55 2.52
C ARG A 119 2.54 9.77 2.59
N ASN A 120 2.48 8.70 3.39
CA ASN A 120 1.26 7.93 3.58
C ASN A 120 0.17 8.77 4.27
N TYR A 121 0.53 9.55 5.28
CA TYR A 121 -0.41 10.42 6.00
C TYR A 121 -0.86 11.59 5.12
N HIS A 122 0.06 12.20 4.37
CA HIS A 122 -0.30 13.19 3.36
C HIS A 122 -1.29 12.64 2.33
N GLY A 123 -1.05 11.41 1.84
CA GLY A 123 -1.99 10.75 0.91
C GLY A 123 -3.39 10.57 1.51
N PHE A 124 -3.48 10.23 2.79
CA PHE A 124 -4.76 10.15 3.50
C PHE A 124 -5.43 11.52 3.66
N ILE A 125 -4.69 12.54 4.13
CA ILE A 125 -5.21 13.91 4.27
C ILE A 125 -5.72 14.43 2.92
N SER A 126 -4.95 14.22 1.85
CA SER A 126 -5.32 14.62 0.50
C SER A 126 -6.57 13.91 -0.01
N ALA A 127 -6.74 12.63 0.33
CA ALA A 127 -7.92 11.86 -0.06
C ALA A 127 -9.19 12.33 0.65
N VAL A 128 -9.08 12.66 1.95
CA VAL A 128 -10.18 13.26 2.73
C VAL A 128 -10.55 14.63 2.15
N LEU A 129 -9.57 15.53 2.02
CA LEU A 129 -9.81 16.87 1.49
C LEU A 129 -10.31 16.85 0.05
N GLY A 130 -9.79 15.96 -0.81
CA GLY A 130 -10.31 15.76 -2.17
C GLY A 130 -11.77 15.32 -2.22
N THR A 131 -12.26 14.63 -1.19
CA THR A 131 -13.65 14.20 -1.08
C THR A 131 -14.57 15.34 -0.64
N PHE A 132 -14.18 16.09 0.39
CA PHE A 132 -15.02 17.13 1.00
C PHE A 132 -14.76 18.54 0.42
N CYS A 133 -13.57 18.78 -0.09
CA CYS A 133 -13.13 20.06 -0.65
C CYS A 133 -12.54 19.87 -2.06
N PRO A 134 -13.30 19.39 -3.05
CA PRO A 134 -12.78 18.98 -4.36
C PRO A 134 -12.11 20.13 -5.16
N ASN A 135 -12.39 21.38 -4.80
CA ASN A 135 -11.78 22.55 -5.42
C ASN A 135 -10.44 22.96 -4.79
N LEU A 136 -10.07 22.35 -3.65
CA LEU A 136 -8.79 22.60 -2.99
C LEU A 136 -7.69 21.77 -3.68
N LYS A 137 -6.87 22.43 -4.47
CA LYS A 137 -5.68 21.81 -5.06
C LYS A 137 -4.58 21.78 -4.01
N ILE A 138 -4.26 20.58 -3.53
CA ILE A 138 -3.21 20.38 -2.52
C ILE A 138 -1.87 20.27 -3.27
N SER A 139 -1.07 21.34 -3.20
CA SER A 139 0.31 21.37 -3.68
C SER A 139 1.22 21.59 -2.48
N THR A 140 1.81 20.51 -1.97
CA THR A 140 2.69 20.53 -0.80
C THR A 140 4.05 19.95 -1.12
N THR A 141 5.09 20.47 -0.46
CA THR A 141 6.44 19.90 -0.51
C THR A 141 6.54 18.74 0.48
N LEU A 142 6.96 17.58 -0.02
CA LEU A 142 7.09 16.37 0.77
C LEU A 142 8.55 16.00 1.01
N PRO A 143 8.91 15.38 2.16
CA PRO A 143 10.27 14.91 2.41
C PRO A 143 10.77 14.01 1.28
N GLN A 144 12.07 14.10 0.95
CA GLN A 144 12.66 13.24 -0.06
C GLN A 144 12.55 11.76 0.32
N LYS A 145 12.34 10.91 -0.68
CA LYS A 145 12.37 9.45 -0.47
C LYS A 145 13.82 9.03 -0.20
N ILE A 146 14.07 8.43 0.93
CA ILE A 146 15.35 7.77 1.21
C ILE A 146 15.32 6.43 0.48
N LYS A 147 16.26 6.22 -0.43
CA LYS A 147 16.53 4.90 -1.00
C LYS A 147 17.33 4.11 0.02
N ASN A 148 16.66 3.29 0.79
CA ASN A 148 17.34 2.24 1.54
C ASN A 148 17.46 1.02 0.62
N GLU A 149 18.64 0.50 0.48
CA GLU A 149 18.92 -0.79 -0.18
C GLU A 149 19.00 -1.85 0.92
N PRO A 150 17.88 -2.45 1.33
CA PRO A 150 17.90 -3.43 2.38
C PRO A 150 18.59 -4.70 1.89
N TYR A 151 19.35 -5.32 2.78
CA TYR A 151 20.03 -6.58 2.55
C TYR A 151 19.09 -7.63 1.92
N ILE A 152 19.56 -8.31 0.90
CA ILE A 152 18.90 -9.49 0.32
C ILE A 152 19.76 -10.70 0.73
N PRO A 153 19.17 -11.71 1.41
CA PRO A 153 19.95 -12.84 1.88
C PRO A 153 20.57 -13.63 0.73
N SER A 154 21.80 -14.11 0.95
CA SER A 154 22.51 -15.01 0.06
C SER A 154 21.96 -16.43 0.09
N ASP A 155 22.43 -17.31 -0.79
CA ASP A 155 22.10 -18.73 -0.75
C ASP A 155 22.53 -19.39 0.55
N GLU A 156 23.69 -18.98 1.05
CA GLU A 156 24.26 -19.50 2.28
C GLU A 156 23.42 -19.07 3.49
N ASP A 157 23.04 -17.80 3.56
CA ASP A 157 22.16 -17.32 4.63
C ASP A 157 20.82 -18.07 4.66
N VAL A 158 20.21 -18.27 3.49
CA VAL A 158 18.94 -18.99 3.38
C VAL A 158 19.10 -20.45 3.83
N LYS A 159 20.18 -21.12 3.45
CA LYS A 159 20.46 -22.49 3.89
C LYS A 159 20.63 -22.57 5.40
N GLN A 160 21.43 -21.68 5.97
CA GLN A 160 21.67 -21.64 7.42
C GLN A 160 20.38 -21.36 8.19
N ILE A 161 19.57 -20.40 7.75
CA ILE A 161 18.27 -20.07 8.36
C ILE A 161 17.32 -21.28 8.31
N LEU A 162 17.23 -21.98 7.17
CA LEU A 162 16.35 -23.13 7.02
C LEU A 162 16.82 -24.34 7.84
N GLU A 163 18.12 -24.57 7.93
CA GLU A 163 18.67 -25.63 8.77
C GLU A 163 18.48 -25.33 10.27
N TYR A 164 18.67 -24.07 10.69
CA TYR A 164 18.41 -23.64 12.06
C TYR A 164 16.93 -23.79 12.44
N ALA A 165 16.02 -23.54 11.49
CA ALA A 165 14.59 -23.65 11.69
C ALA A 165 14.06 -25.10 11.65
N LYS A 166 14.88 -26.06 11.24
CA LYS A 166 14.50 -27.46 11.04
C LYS A 166 13.91 -28.10 12.30
N GLY A 167 12.78 -28.80 12.15
CA GLY A 167 12.03 -29.41 13.25
C GLY A 167 11.21 -28.43 14.09
N THR A 168 11.38 -27.12 13.94
CA THR A 168 10.58 -26.11 14.64
C THR A 168 9.25 -25.86 13.93
N GLU A 169 8.36 -25.10 14.58
CA GLU A 169 7.11 -24.64 13.94
C GLU A 169 7.34 -23.62 12.83
N TYR A 170 8.53 -23.00 12.75
CA TYR A 170 8.90 -21.96 11.78
C TYR A 170 9.51 -22.50 10.50
N GLU A 171 9.93 -23.77 10.45
CA GLU A 171 10.54 -24.41 9.28
C GLU A 171 9.66 -24.27 8.03
N ILE A 172 8.39 -24.66 8.12
CA ILE A 172 7.44 -24.58 7.00
C ILE A 172 7.18 -23.12 6.58
N PRO A 173 6.85 -22.19 7.48
CA PRO A 173 6.67 -20.78 7.14
C PRO A 173 7.87 -20.13 6.42
N LEU A 174 9.08 -20.36 6.91
CA LEU A 174 10.28 -19.79 6.32
C LEU A 174 10.58 -20.42 4.95
N ALA A 175 10.45 -21.74 4.83
CA ALA A 175 10.58 -22.41 3.54
C ALA A 175 9.57 -21.86 2.51
N LEU A 176 8.28 -21.76 2.85
CA LEU A 176 7.26 -21.21 1.94
C LEU A 176 7.54 -19.77 1.52
N ALA A 177 8.14 -18.96 2.39
CA ALA A 177 8.55 -17.59 2.02
C ALA A 177 9.65 -17.60 0.93
N CYS A 178 10.56 -18.58 0.99
CA CYS A 178 11.58 -18.79 -0.07
C CYS A 178 10.99 -19.29 -1.40
N TYR A 179 9.74 -19.74 -1.41
CA TYR A 179 8.97 -20.06 -2.63
C TYR A 179 8.02 -18.93 -3.05
N GLY A 180 8.26 -17.73 -2.56
CA GLY A 180 7.58 -16.52 -3.02
C GLY A 180 6.26 -16.21 -2.34
N LEU A 181 5.85 -16.91 -1.29
CA LEU A 181 4.62 -16.62 -0.55
C LEU A 181 4.80 -15.44 0.41
N ARG A 182 3.74 -14.65 0.56
CA ARG A 182 3.72 -13.56 1.55
C ARG A 182 3.45 -14.14 2.96
N ARG A 183 4.01 -13.55 4.01
CA ARG A 183 3.73 -13.96 5.40
C ARG A 183 2.23 -14.09 5.69
N SER A 184 1.44 -13.12 5.23
CA SER A 184 -0.01 -13.11 5.43
C SER A 184 -0.74 -14.26 4.70
N GLU A 185 -0.23 -14.68 3.56
CA GLU A 185 -0.72 -15.84 2.80
C GLU A 185 -0.38 -17.13 3.55
N ILE A 186 0.89 -17.28 3.95
CA ILE A 186 1.38 -18.45 4.73
C ILE A 186 0.55 -18.67 5.99
N CYS A 187 0.26 -17.60 6.75
CA CYS A 187 -0.53 -17.69 7.97
C CYS A 187 -2.01 -17.99 7.75
N ALA A 188 -2.51 -17.89 6.52
CA ALA A 188 -3.89 -18.21 6.16
C ALA A 188 -4.04 -19.60 5.53
N LEU A 189 -2.93 -20.26 5.13
CA LEU A 189 -2.95 -21.56 4.48
C LEU A 189 -3.35 -22.67 5.45
N LYS A 190 -4.13 -23.62 4.91
CA LYS A 190 -4.53 -24.85 5.57
C LYS A 190 -4.08 -26.06 4.72
N PRO A 191 -3.94 -27.27 5.28
CA PRO A 191 -3.57 -28.45 4.49
C PRO A 191 -4.49 -28.70 3.28
N GLY A 192 -5.79 -28.39 3.40
CA GLY A 192 -6.76 -28.51 2.32
C GLY A 192 -6.56 -27.53 1.15
N ASP A 193 -5.70 -26.52 1.29
CA ASP A 193 -5.32 -25.62 0.20
C ASP A 193 -4.18 -26.22 -0.67
N ILE A 194 -3.72 -27.46 -0.36
CA ILE A 194 -2.58 -28.12 -0.99
C ILE A 194 -3.05 -29.42 -1.60
N ALA A 195 -2.95 -29.51 -2.93
CA ALA A 195 -3.24 -30.70 -3.70
C ALA A 195 -1.93 -31.26 -4.30
N GLY A 196 -1.51 -32.45 -3.84
CA GLY A 196 -0.16 -32.95 -4.15
C GLY A 196 0.90 -31.98 -3.65
N ASN A 197 1.65 -31.37 -4.56
CA ASN A 197 2.64 -30.34 -4.27
C ASN A 197 2.24 -28.93 -4.78
N THR A 198 0.98 -28.74 -5.14
CA THR A 198 0.45 -27.45 -5.62
C THR A 198 -0.33 -26.76 -4.51
N VAL A 199 0.08 -25.56 -4.16
CA VAL A 199 -0.56 -24.70 -3.14
C VAL A 199 -1.46 -23.69 -3.82
N ARG A 200 -2.74 -23.67 -3.46
CA ARG A 200 -3.71 -22.66 -3.92
C ARG A 200 -3.74 -21.49 -2.94
N ILE A 201 -3.37 -20.32 -3.41
CA ILE A 201 -3.32 -19.08 -2.63
C ILE A 201 -4.50 -18.20 -3.05
N ASN A 202 -5.48 -18.01 -2.16
CA ASN A 202 -6.69 -17.20 -2.41
C ASN A 202 -7.07 -16.35 -1.19
N LYS A 203 -6.32 -16.42 -0.10
CA LYS A 203 -6.62 -15.74 1.16
C LYS A 203 -5.33 -15.28 1.86
N ALA A 204 -5.50 -14.33 2.76
CA ALA A 204 -4.43 -13.81 3.58
C ALA A 204 -4.95 -13.48 4.99
N LYS A 205 -4.14 -13.70 6.01
CA LYS A 205 -4.43 -13.36 7.40
C LYS A 205 -3.89 -11.96 7.69
N VAL A 206 -4.79 -11.03 8.01
CA VAL A 206 -4.45 -9.61 8.19
C VAL A 206 -4.99 -9.09 9.52
N LEU A 207 -4.33 -8.06 10.06
CA LEU A 207 -4.74 -7.43 11.31
C LEU A 207 -5.79 -6.36 11.00
N ASN A 208 -6.98 -6.47 11.63
CA ASN A 208 -8.05 -5.49 11.50
C ASN A 208 -7.84 -4.27 12.44
N GLU A 209 -8.79 -3.36 12.46
CA GLU A 209 -8.79 -2.15 13.29
C GLU A 209 -8.85 -2.46 14.79
N ASN A 210 -9.50 -3.55 15.19
CA ASN A 210 -9.60 -4.05 16.57
C ASN A 210 -8.37 -4.84 17.04
N ARG A 211 -7.30 -4.89 16.20
CA ARG A 211 -6.09 -5.69 16.44
C ARG A 211 -6.34 -7.21 16.46
N GLU A 212 -7.37 -7.67 15.75
CA GLU A 212 -7.67 -9.07 15.57
C GLU A 212 -7.14 -9.57 14.23
N TRP A 213 -6.66 -10.81 14.21
CA TRP A 213 -6.22 -11.45 12.97
C TRP A 213 -7.42 -12.07 12.24
N VAL A 214 -7.77 -11.50 11.11
CA VAL A 214 -8.91 -11.96 10.28
C VAL A 214 -8.41 -12.51 8.95
N GLU A 215 -9.07 -13.57 8.47
CA GLU A 215 -8.86 -14.07 7.11
C GLU A 215 -9.57 -13.14 6.13
N LYS A 216 -8.90 -12.81 5.04
CA LYS A 216 -9.41 -12.00 3.94
C LYS A 216 -9.10 -12.69 2.63
N SER A 217 -10.07 -12.72 1.69
CA SER A 217 -9.81 -13.11 0.31
C SER A 217 -8.77 -12.18 -0.35
N THR A 218 -7.99 -12.70 -1.26
CA THR A 218 -7.06 -11.90 -2.04
C THR A 218 -7.83 -10.92 -2.92
N LYS A 219 -7.41 -9.63 -2.93
CA LYS A 219 -8.14 -8.53 -3.59
C LYS A 219 -8.14 -8.57 -5.11
N THR A 220 -7.17 -9.23 -5.71
CA THR A 220 -6.92 -9.14 -7.14
C THR A 220 -6.77 -10.53 -7.74
N THR A 221 -7.13 -10.65 -9.02
CA THR A 221 -6.95 -11.88 -9.80
C THR A 221 -5.49 -12.35 -9.79
N ALA A 222 -4.52 -11.43 -9.83
CA ALA A 222 -3.10 -11.75 -9.77
C ALA A 222 -2.66 -12.32 -8.41
N SER A 223 -3.36 -11.95 -7.33
CA SER A 223 -3.06 -12.46 -5.98
C SER A 223 -3.63 -13.87 -5.75
N THR A 224 -4.67 -14.27 -6.50
CA THR A 224 -5.19 -15.65 -6.51
C THR A 224 -4.35 -16.44 -7.51
N ARG A 225 -3.60 -17.41 -7.03
CA ARG A 225 -2.65 -18.17 -7.84
C ARG A 225 -2.38 -19.55 -7.27
N GLU A 226 -1.79 -20.39 -8.08
CA GLU A 226 -1.24 -21.67 -7.68
C GLU A 226 0.28 -21.63 -7.74
N VAL A 227 0.93 -22.19 -6.74
CA VAL A 227 2.38 -22.26 -6.62
C VAL A 227 2.78 -23.70 -6.35
N VAL A 228 3.70 -24.23 -7.15
CA VAL A 228 4.28 -25.54 -6.91
C VAL A 228 5.40 -25.42 -5.88
N ILE A 229 5.34 -26.23 -4.84
CA ILE A 229 6.35 -26.35 -3.79
C ILE A 229 7.01 -27.74 -3.84
N PRO A 230 8.17 -27.92 -3.22
CA PRO A 230 8.76 -29.26 -3.12
C PRO A 230 7.81 -30.26 -2.42
N ALA A 231 7.75 -31.48 -2.93
CA ALA A 231 6.94 -32.56 -2.35
C ALA A 231 7.24 -32.75 -0.86
N ARG A 232 8.51 -32.67 -0.46
CA ARG A 232 8.93 -32.73 0.95
C ARG A 232 8.18 -31.75 1.84
N ILE A 233 8.00 -30.50 1.41
CA ILE A 233 7.30 -29.48 2.20
C ILE A 233 5.79 -29.78 2.25
N ALA A 234 5.21 -30.20 1.12
CA ALA A 234 3.81 -30.63 1.08
C ALA A 234 3.56 -31.81 2.04
N ASP A 235 4.40 -32.82 2.01
CA ASP A 235 4.34 -34.00 2.91
C ASP A 235 4.48 -33.59 4.39
N MET A 236 5.40 -32.67 4.69
CA MET A 236 5.55 -32.14 6.04
C MET A 236 4.28 -31.46 6.54
N ILE A 237 3.61 -30.66 5.68
CA ILE A 237 2.36 -29.99 6.03
C ILE A 237 1.25 -31.01 6.27
N GLN A 238 1.12 -32.02 5.41
CA GLN A 238 0.12 -33.07 5.56
C GLN A 238 0.34 -33.88 6.84
N LYS A 239 1.58 -34.31 7.12
CA LYS A 239 1.94 -35.03 8.34
C LYS A 239 1.70 -34.22 9.62
N ARG A 240 1.99 -32.89 9.57
CA ARG A 240 1.79 -32.00 10.72
C ARG A 240 0.31 -31.62 10.91
N GLY A 241 -0.51 -31.68 9.85
CA GLY A 241 -1.92 -31.32 9.86
C GLY A 241 -2.19 -29.80 9.91
N TYR A 242 -1.16 -28.97 9.74
CA TYR A 242 -1.28 -27.50 9.65
C TYR A 242 -0.01 -26.90 9.02
N VAL A 243 -0.16 -25.67 8.49
CA VAL A 243 0.98 -24.88 7.97
C VAL A 243 1.62 -24.10 9.12
N TYR A 244 0.83 -23.28 9.80
CA TYR A 244 1.26 -22.49 10.95
C TYR A 244 0.08 -22.14 11.86
N LYS A 245 0.22 -22.33 13.18
CA LYS A 245 -0.82 -22.04 14.18
C LYS A 245 -0.49 -20.83 15.06
N GLY A 246 0.77 -20.41 15.08
CA GLY A 246 1.25 -19.33 15.94
C GLY A 246 0.79 -17.93 15.50
N HIS A 247 1.20 -16.95 16.28
CA HIS A 247 0.93 -15.54 15.96
C HIS A 247 1.78 -15.07 14.76
N PRO A 248 1.23 -14.41 13.74
CA PRO A 248 1.98 -14.02 12.53
C PRO A 248 3.27 -13.24 12.80
N ASN A 249 3.31 -12.40 13.85
CA ASN A 249 4.52 -11.67 14.20
C ASN A 249 5.62 -12.55 14.82
N SER A 250 5.28 -13.75 15.35
CA SER A 250 6.27 -14.65 15.91
C SER A 250 7.22 -15.20 14.85
N ILE A 251 6.75 -15.36 13.60
CA ILE A 251 7.63 -15.75 12.48
C ILE A 251 8.72 -14.69 12.25
N THR A 252 8.34 -13.39 12.29
CA THR A 252 9.30 -12.32 12.12
C THR A 252 10.30 -12.24 13.26
N ARG A 253 9.84 -12.37 14.51
CA ARG A 253 10.71 -12.38 15.70
C ARG A 253 11.64 -13.58 15.71
N TYR A 254 11.15 -14.75 15.28
CA TYR A 254 11.99 -15.94 15.16
C TYR A 254 13.08 -15.74 14.10
N LEU A 255 12.73 -15.16 12.94
CA LEU A 255 13.72 -14.85 11.91
C LEU A 255 14.78 -13.87 12.45
N GLU A 256 14.38 -12.77 13.09
CA GLU A 256 15.30 -11.81 13.73
C GLU A 256 16.24 -12.50 14.74
N ALA A 257 15.70 -13.35 15.63
CA ALA A 257 16.52 -14.09 16.58
C ALA A 257 17.45 -15.12 15.92
N THR A 258 17.03 -15.71 14.79
CA THR A 258 17.87 -16.63 14.00
C THR A 258 19.00 -15.86 13.32
N GLU A 259 18.74 -14.70 12.76
CA GLU A 259 19.73 -13.81 12.15
C GLU A 259 20.78 -13.39 13.19
N ASP A 260 20.36 -13.00 14.40
CA ASP A 260 21.27 -12.70 15.52
C ASP A 260 22.15 -13.91 15.87
N ALA A 261 21.56 -15.09 16.02
CA ALA A 261 22.27 -16.31 16.38
C ALA A 261 23.29 -16.76 15.34
N LEU A 262 23.03 -16.48 14.05
CA LEU A 262 23.89 -16.86 12.92
C LEU A 262 24.84 -15.74 12.46
N GLY A 263 24.73 -14.53 13.04
CA GLY A 263 25.52 -13.37 12.62
C GLY A 263 25.14 -12.85 11.22
N ILE A 264 23.90 -13.10 10.78
CA ILE A 264 23.38 -12.67 9.48
C ILE A 264 22.81 -11.25 9.63
N PRO A 265 23.07 -10.31 8.70
CA PRO A 265 22.47 -8.98 8.74
C PRO A 265 20.95 -9.03 8.72
N HIS A 266 20.29 -8.23 9.57
CA HIS A 266 18.83 -8.21 9.67
C HIS A 266 18.15 -7.83 8.35
N PHE A 267 17.13 -8.59 8.00
CA PHE A 267 16.24 -8.30 6.87
C PHE A 267 14.78 -8.68 7.19
N PRO A 268 13.79 -7.91 6.67
CA PRO A 268 12.39 -8.28 6.84
C PRO A 268 12.08 -9.61 6.13
N MET A 269 11.21 -10.47 6.72
CA MET A 269 10.78 -11.74 6.12
C MET A 269 10.38 -11.63 4.63
N HIS A 270 9.88 -10.46 4.21
CA HIS A 270 9.55 -10.22 2.81
C HIS A 270 10.76 -10.32 1.86
N LYS A 271 11.98 -10.24 2.38
CA LYS A 271 13.20 -10.40 1.59
C LYS A 271 13.48 -11.85 1.17
N LEU A 272 12.94 -12.84 1.85
CA LEU A 272 12.94 -14.23 1.36
C LEU A 272 12.15 -14.37 0.06
N ARG A 273 11.07 -13.61 -0.09
CA ARG A 273 10.34 -13.54 -1.35
C ARG A 273 11.11 -12.74 -2.44
N HIS A 274 11.91 -11.74 -2.06
CA HIS A 274 12.83 -11.07 -2.98
C HIS A 274 13.93 -12.04 -3.44
N TYR A 275 14.49 -12.80 -2.52
CA TYR A 275 15.43 -13.90 -2.82
C TYR A 275 14.83 -14.87 -3.85
N PHE A 276 13.57 -15.31 -3.66
CA PHE A 276 12.88 -16.15 -4.66
C PHE A 276 12.89 -15.52 -6.04
N ALA A 277 12.47 -14.26 -6.17
CA ALA A 277 12.40 -13.60 -7.47
C ALA A 277 13.80 -13.47 -8.12
N SER A 278 14.82 -13.13 -7.32
CA SER A 278 16.21 -13.04 -7.78
C SER A 278 16.72 -14.39 -8.25
N LYS A 279 16.42 -15.48 -7.54
CA LYS A 279 16.85 -16.84 -7.95
C LYS A 279 16.15 -17.33 -9.20
N MET A 280 14.84 -17.10 -9.33
CA MET A 280 14.12 -17.45 -10.55
C MET A 280 14.66 -16.68 -11.77
N SER A 281 14.98 -15.40 -11.60
CA SER A 281 15.61 -14.60 -12.64
C SER A 281 17.02 -15.11 -13.01
N ALA A 282 17.84 -15.45 -12.00
CA ALA A 282 19.17 -16.02 -12.23
C ALA A 282 19.12 -17.39 -12.94
N MET A 283 18.06 -18.16 -12.74
CA MET A 283 17.79 -19.42 -13.45
C MET A 283 17.16 -19.21 -14.83
N ASN A 284 17.10 -17.97 -15.34
CA ASN A 284 16.51 -17.62 -16.63
C ASN A 284 15.02 -17.99 -16.78
N ILE A 285 14.27 -18.07 -15.67
CA ILE A 285 12.83 -18.24 -15.72
C ILE A 285 12.20 -16.97 -16.32
N PRO A 286 11.32 -17.07 -17.32
CA PRO A 286 10.68 -15.90 -17.92
C PRO A 286 9.97 -15.01 -16.89
N GLU A 287 10.12 -13.69 -17.02
CA GLU A 287 9.56 -12.69 -16.10
C GLU A 287 8.06 -12.90 -15.86
N ALA A 288 7.28 -13.19 -16.92
CA ALA A 288 5.85 -13.46 -16.81
C ALA A 288 5.52 -14.64 -15.89
N ASN A 289 6.37 -15.70 -15.90
CA ASN A 289 6.21 -16.84 -15.02
C ASN A 289 6.58 -16.50 -13.58
N ILE A 290 7.66 -15.74 -13.36
CA ILE A 290 8.04 -15.25 -12.02
C ILE A 290 6.91 -14.39 -11.45
N MET A 291 6.36 -13.47 -12.25
CA MET A 291 5.22 -12.64 -11.85
C MET A 291 4.02 -13.48 -11.44
N LYS A 292 3.66 -14.47 -12.23
CA LYS A 292 2.53 -15.38 -11.97
C LYS A 292 2.77 -16.17 -10.67
N MET A 293 3.93 -16.79 -10.51
CA MET A 293 4.28 -17.55 -9.30
C MET A 293 4.27 -16.68 -8.04
N GLY A 294 4.84 -15.50 -8.12
CA GLY A 294 4.86 -14.55 -7.02
C GLY A 294 3.55 -13.77 -6.82
N GLY A 295 2.67 -13.67 -7.81
CA GLY A 295 1.47 -12.83 -7.75
C GLY A 295 1.82 -11.34 -7.69
N TRP A 296 2.70 -10.89 -8.59
CA TRP A 296 2.95 -9.48 -8.86
C TRP A 296 2.07 -9.00 -10.01
N GLU A 297 1.41 -7.86 -9.83
CA GLU A 297 0.53 -7.28 -10.87
C GLU A 297 1.29 -6.55 -11.97
N THR A 298 2.44 -5.99 -11.63
CA THR A 298 3.25 -5.20 -12.56
C THR A 298 4.71 -5.66 -12.54
N ASP A 299 5.32 -5.64 -13.72
CA ASP A 299 6.74 -5.90 -13.92
C ASP A 299 7.62 -4.87 -13.17
N TYR A 300 7.17 -3.61 -13.10
CA TYR A 300 7.86 -2.56 -12.36
C TYR A 300 8.09 -2.92 -10.88
N VAL A 301 7.07 -3.46 -10.20
CA VAL A 301 7.21 -3.90 -8.80
C VAL A 301 8.18 -5.07 -8.70
N MET A 302 8.06 -6.03 -9.60
CA MET A 302 8.95 -7.20 -9.63
C MET A 302 10.40 -6.78 -9.98
N LYS A 303 10.61 -5.96 -11.01
CA LYS A 303 11.95 -5.47 -11.41
C LYS A 303 12.65 -4.69 -10.28
N ASN A 304 11.92 -3.91 -9.50
CA ASN A 304 12.50 -3.27 -8.31
C ASN A 304 12.92 -4.27 -7.21
N VAL A 305 12.35 -5.48 -7.22
CA VAL A 305 12.69 -6.53 -6.25
C VAL A 305 14.04 -7.17 -6.54
N TYR A 306 14.34 -7.42 -7.83
CA TYR A 306 15.58 -8.13 -8.22
C TYR A 306 16.54 -7.28 -9.06
N ARG A 307 16.37 -5.95 -9.06
CA ARG A 307 17.24 -5.01 -9.81
C ARG A 307 18.74 -5.29 -9.61
N HIS A 308 19.16 -5.54 -8.37
CA HIS A 308 20.57 -5.83 -8.08
C HIS A 308 21.05 -7.13 -8.74
N ALA A 309 20.21 -8.19 -8.69
CA ALA A 309 20.55 -9.44 -9.37
C ALA A 309 20.64 -9.27 -10.90
N MET A 310 19.83 -8.36 -11.48
CA MET A 310 19.95 -8.00 -12.90
C MET A 310 21.22 -7.20 -13.18
N GLU A 311 21.54 -6.19 -12.36
CA GLU A 311 22.73 -5.36 -12.50
C GLU A 311 24.02 -6.21 -12.43
N ASP A 312 24.08 -7.19 -11.53
CA ASP A 312 25.21 -8.11 -11.43
C ASP A 312 25.30 -9.05 -12.64
N LYS A 313 24.15 -9.55 -13.12
CA LYS A 313 24.08 -10.38 -14.31
C LYS A 313 24.47 -9.59 -15.56
N ASP A 314 23.95 -8.36 -15.72
CA ASP A 314 24.29 -7.46 -16.82
C ASP A 314 25.80 -7.18 -16.85
N LYS A 315 26.42 -6.93 -15.69
CA LYS A 315 27.90 -6.76 -15.61
C LYS A 315 28.65 -8.02 -16.02
N GLN A 316 28.18 -9.20 -15.65
CA GLN A 316 28.80 -10.47 -16.02
C GLN A 316 28.64 -10.76 -17.51
N GLU A 317 27.42 -10.51 -18.05
CA GLU A 317 27.19 -10.63 -19.51
C GLU A 317 28.02 -9.63 -20.32
N GLN A 318 28.17 -8.39 -19.84
CA GLN A 318 29.05 -7.38 -20.45
C GLN A 318 30.51 -7.83 -20.47
N LYS A 319 31.03 -8.45 -19.38
CA LYS A 319 32.36 -9.01 -19.34
C LYS A 319 32.55 -10.12 -20.38
N VAL A 320 31.62 -11.08 -20.39
CA VAL A 320 31.65 -12.18 -21.37
C VAL A 320 31.54 -11.66 -22.81
N ALA A 321 30.70 -10.65 -23.05
CA ALA A 321 30.55 -10.01 -24.34
C ALA A 321 31.87 -9.28 -24.75
N ALA A 322 32.51 -8.57 -23.81
CA ALA A 322 33.77 -7.89 -24.05
C ALA A 322 34.89 -8.89 -24.38
N GLU A 323 35.02 -9.98 -23.62
CA GLU A 323 36.01 -11.04 -23.89
C GLU A 323 35.79 -11.70 -25.26
N ARG A 324 34.55 -12.00 -25.64
CA ARG A 324 34.21 -12.54 -26.95
C ARG A 324 34.55 -11.55 -28.08
N LEU A 325 34.24 -10.27 -27.87
CA LEU A 325 34.54 -9.22 -28.85
C LEU A 325 36.04 -9.02 -28.99
N GLU A 326 36.79 -9.03 -27.90
CA GLU A 326 38.25 -9.00 -27.90
C GLU A 326 38.84 -10.15 -28.73
N HIS A 327 38.33 -11.36 -28.53
CA HIS A 327 38.76 -12.53 -29.31
C HIS A 327 38.48 -12.38 -30.81
N VAL A 328 37.31 -11.80 -31.17
CA VAL A 328 36.96 -11.56 -32.58
C VAL A 328 37.81 -10.46 -33.22
N ILE A 329 38.12 -9.40 -32.48
CA ILE A 329 38.83 -8.22 -33.01
C ILE A 329 40.35 -8.48 -33.06
N PHE A 330 40.91 -9.15 -32.06
CA PHE A 330 42.35 -9.26 -31.87
C PHE A 330 42.92 -10.68 -32.13
N SER A 331 42.09 -11.70 -32.40
CA SER A 331 42.61 -12.99 -32.88
C SER A 331 43.20 -12.78 -34.25
N LYS A 332 44.55 -12.86 -34.34
CA LYS A 332 45.26 -12.90 -35.61
C LYS A 332 44.78 -14.12 -36.38
N ASN A 333 44.33 -13.92 -37.63
CA ASN A 333 44.18 -15.01 -38.60
C ASN A 333 45.51 -15.77 -38.68
N GLN A 334 45.57 -16.97 -38.10
CA GLN A 334 46.60 -17.95 -38.41
C GLN A 334 46.24 -18.71 -39.68
#